data_1ee54a687e08136043fa1aa8cd692ae7
#
_entry.id   1ee54a687e08136043fa1aa8cd692ae7
#
_cell.length_a   1.000
_cell.length_b   1.000
_cell.length_c   1.000
_cell.angle_alpha   90.00
_cell.angle_beta   90.00
_cell.angle_gamma   90.00
#
_symmetry.space_group_name_H-M   'P 1'
#
loop_
_entity.id
_entity.type
_entity.pdbx_description
1 polymer ?
#
loop_
_entity_poly.entity_id
_entity_poly.type
_entity_poly.pdbx_seq_one_letter_code
_entity_poly.pdbx_strand_id
1 'polypeptide(L)'
;HYDLVTSAPLTSATFADCVEKGEDAYTGGAKYNNSGLNVTGLATAVDSLMAIKWLVFDERRVTLGEFTEILKNDWRGADELRLNATQSDCYGNGHEAVDALYTDLYDYIGGLFNGKRNGRNGLFRMGAFSIDNCFWLGKGTAASADGRRCGEPISKNSCASVGKDKSGVTALLSSVAKADAALAPNGGVLDVVLHPSAVSGDDGLNAFAALVRTYFALGGFAVHFNVFSSEELKKAKQCPEKYSTLQVRVCGWNVLWNNLSEAEQNAYILRAKNSR
;
A
#
# COMPACT_ATOMS: atom_id res chain seq x y z
N HIS A 1 10.98 14.93 -22.12
CA HIS A 1 12.11 14.33 -22.88
C HIS A 1 11.96 12.83 -23.11
N TYR A 2 11.09 12.15 -22.36
CA TYR A 2 10.86 10.71 -22.54
C TYR A 2 10.24 10.40 -23.91
N ASP A 3 9.33 11.24 -24.33
CA ASP A 3 8.66 11.25 -25.65
C ASP A 3 9.64 11.34 -26.84
N LEU A 4 10.80 11.98 -26.66
CA LEU A 4 11.82 12.13 -27.71
C LEU A 4 12.71 10.88 -27.87
N VAL A 5 12.73 9.99 -26.87
CA VAL A 5 13.63 8.81 -26.83
C VAL A 5 12.89 7.49 -26.94
N THR A 6 11.58 7.48 -26.69
CA THR A 6 10.78 6.24 -26.62
C THR A 6 9.49 6.42 -27.41
N SER A 7 9.42 5.82 -28.58
CA SER A 7 8.19 5.71 -29.35
C SER A 7 7.51 4.37 -29.07
N ALA A 8 6.18 4.34 -29.14
CA ALA A 8 5.38 3.13 -28.93
C ALA A 8 4.41 2.89 -30.10
N PRO A 9 4.91 2.60 -31.32
CA PRO A 9 4.07 2.52 -32.51
C PRO A 9 3.01 1.43 -32.43
N LEU A 10 3.31 0.27 -31.85
CA LEU A 10 2.34 -0.80 -31.67
C LEU A 10 1.22 -0.40 -30.71
N THR A 11 1.56 0.26 -29.59
CA THR A 11 0.58 0.79 -28.66
C THR A 11 -0.24 1.91 -29.31
N SER A 12 0.40 2.83 -30.00
CA SER A 12 -0.23 3.95 -30.68
C SER A 12 -1.24 3.50 -31.74
N ALA A 13 -0.96 2.42 -32.45
CA ALA A 13 -1.86 1.83 -33.43
C ALA A 13 -3.17 1.26 -32.80
N THR A 14 -3.22 1.08 -31.49
CA THR A 14 -4.45 0.66 -30.78
C THR A 14 -5.36 1.82 -30.33
N PHE A 15 -4.92 3.06 -30.49
CA PHE A 15 -5.68 4.26 -30.14
C PHE A 15 -6.17 4.97 -31.42
N ALA A 16 -7.50 5.13 -31.57
CA ALA A 16 -8.10 5.77 -32.74
C ALA A 16 -7.52 7.17 -32.97
N ASP A 17 -7.41 7.99 -31.92
CA ASP A 17 -6.90 9.36 -32.02
C ASP A 17 -5.43 9.40 -32.49
N CYS A 18 -4.60 8.43 -32.10
CA CYS A 18 -3.21 8.32 -32.55
C CYS A 18 -3.13 7.99 -34.03
N VAL A 19 -3.98 7.07 -34.50
CA VAL A 19 -4.07 6.66 -35.91
C VAL A 19 -4.54 7.82 -36.77
N GLU A 20 -5.61 8.52 -36.32
CA GLU A 20 -6.17 9.67 -37.05
C GLU A 20 -5.20 10.84 -37.19
N LYS A 21 -4.41 11.12 -36.13
CA LYS A 21 -3.45 12.22 -36.11
C LYS A 21 -2.08 11.87 -36.68
N GLY A 22 -1.77 10.58 -36.83
CA GLY A 22 -0.42 10.12 -37.15
C GLY A 22 0.61 10.42 -36.05
N GLU A 23 0.17 10.51 -34.78
CA GLU A 23 0.99 10.87 -33.64
C GLU A 23 1.13 9.72 -32.65
N ASP A 24 2.30 9.59 -32.06
CA ASP A 24 2.56 8.56 -31.03
C ASP A 24 1.82 8.87 -29.71
N ALA A 25 1.38 7.82 -29.02
CA ALA A 25 0.67 7.95 -27.74
C ALA A 25 1.51 8.66 -26.68
N TYR A 26 2.84 8.48 -26.67
CA TYR A 26 3.73 9.14 -25.71
C TYR A 26 4.06 10.59 -26.07
N THR A 27 3.83 11.01 -27.30
CA THR A 27 3.98 12.42 -27.71
C THR A 27 2.70 13.23 -27.57
N GLY A 28 1.62 12.60 -27.16
CA GLY A 28 0.34 13.28 -26.93
C GLY A 28 -0.74 13.00 -27.98
N GLY A 29 -0.55 11.98 -28.84
CA GLY A 29 -1.50 11.58 -29.86
C GLY A 29 -2.84 11.09 -29.32
N ALA A 30 -2.86 10.44 -28.15
CA ALA A 30 -4.07 9.95 -27.52
C ALA A 30 -4.99 11.11 -27.07
N LYS A 31 -6.28 10.84 -26.93
CA LYS A 31 -7.27 11.80 -26.41
C LYS A 31 -6.99 12.23 -24.97
N TYR A 32 -6.58 11.29 -24.14
CA TYR A 32 -6.24 11.50 -22.74
C TYR A 32 -4.77 11.16 -22.50
N ASN A 33 -3.97 12.15 -22.15
CA ASN A 33 -2.51 12.05 -21.97
C ASN A 33 -2.09 12.24 -20.51
N ASN A 34 -2.87 11.72 -19.58
CA ASN A 34 -2.59 11.86 -18.17
C ASN A 34 -1.29 11.12 -17.76
N SER A 35 -0.62 11.65 -16.74
CA SER A 35 0.51 11.01 -16.07
C SER A 35 0.13 10.59 -14.67
N GLY A 36 0.23 9.29 -14.36
CA GLY A 36 -0.02 8.76 -13.02
C GLY A 36 1.18 9.02 -12.11
N LEU A 37 0.92 9.49 -10.89
CA LEU A 37 1.88 9.60 -9.80
C LEU A 37 1.40 8.71 -8.66
N ASN A 38 2.02 7.55 -8.49
CA ASN A 38 1.62 6.60 -7.47
C ASN A 38 2.40 6.82 -6.17
N VAL A 39 1.67 7.09 -5.10
CA VAL A 39 2.20 7.22 -3.75
C VAL A 39 2.43 5.83 -3.17
N THR A 40 3.63 5.58 -2.66
CA THR A 40 4.02 4.32 -2.02
C THR A 40 4.62 4.62 -0.65
N GLY A 41 4.24 3.86 0.37
CA GLY A 41 4.81 4.01 1.71
C GLY A 41 4.10 5.06 2.58
N LEU A 42 2.91 5.53 2.22
CA LEU A 42 2.22 6.58 2.98
C LEU A 42 1.92 6.15 4.41
N ALA A 43 1.40 4.94 4.63
CA ALA A 43 1.17 4.44 5.99
C ALA A 43 2.48 4.31 6.79
N THR A 44 3.59 3.88 6.17
CA THR A 44 4.91 3.88 6.84
C THR A 44 5.36 5.28 7.25
N ALA A 45 5.08 6.30 6.43
CA ALA A 45 5.39 7.68 6.77
C ALA A 45 4.54 8.17 7.95
N VAL A 46 3.23 7.91 7.93
CA VAL A 46 2.31 8.24 9.03
C VAL A 46 2.71 7.56 10.33
N ASP A 47 2.92 6.24 10.29
CA ASP A 47 3.36 5.46 11.44
C ASP A 47 4.69 6.00 12.02
N SER A 48 5.61 6.43 11.13
CA SER A 48 6.89 7.03 11.54
C SER A 48 6.69 8.39 12.20
N LEU A 49 5.80 9.23 11.70
CA LEU A 49 5.50 10.53 12.32
C LEU A 49 4.82 10.35 13.69
N MET A 50 3.93 9.36 13.81
CA MET A 50 3.32 9.02 15.11
C MET A 50 4.35 8.53 16.12
N ALA A 51 5.28 7.66 15.71
CA ALA A 51 6.36 7.19 16.58
C ALA A 51 7.30 8.34 16.99
N ILE A 52 7.64 9.26 16.09
CA ILE A 52 8.42 10.47 16.41
C ILE A 52 7.66 11.33 17.42
N LYS A 53 6.39 11.61 17.14
CA LYS A 53 5.56 12.39 18.06
C LYS A 53 5.58 11.78 19.45
N TRP A 54 5.31 10.50 19.56
CA TRP A 54 5.22 9.79 20.83
C TRP A 54 6.57 9.74 21.56
N LEU A 55 7.62 9.21 20.93
CA LEU A 55 8.90 8.93 21.59
C LEU A 55 9.74 10.18 21.86
N VAL A 56 9.69 11.17 20.95
CA VAL A 56 10.53 12.37 21.04
C VAL A 56 9.80 13.51 21.76
N PHE A 57 8.55 13.77 21.42
CA PHE A 57 7.85 14.96 21.88
C PHE A 57 6.96 14.70 23.10
N ASP A 58 6.21 13.61 23.13
CA ASP A 58 5.28 13.31 24.22
C ASP A 58 6.02 12.66 25.40
N GLU A 59 6.68 11.52 25.20
CA GLU A 59 7.38 10.75 26.23
C GLU A 59 8.81 11.23 26.49
N ARG A 60 9.41 11.97 25.56
CA ARG A 60 10.79 12.50 25.66
C ARG A 60 11.84 11.43 26.00
N ARG A 61 11.67 10.23 25.46
CA ARG A 61 12.60 9.10 25.69
C ARG A 61 13.92 9.28 24.96
N VAL A 62 13.93 10.08 23.92
CA VAL A 62 15.08 10.35 23.07
C VAL A 62 14.92 11.72 22.43
N THR A 63 15.99 12.44 22.21
CA THR A 63 15.97 13.67 21.42
C THR A 63 15.85 13.37 19.92
N LEU A 64 15.36 14.33 19.14
CA LEU A 64 15.26 14.16 17.68
C LEU A 64 16.64 13.90 17.03
N GLY A 65 17.70 14.54 17.57
CA GLY A 65 19.07 14.33 17.09
C GLY A 65 19.54 12.91 17.34
N GLU A 66 19.43 12.42 18.57
CA GLU A 66 19.78 11.04 18.93
C GLU A 66 18.96 10.03 18.15
N PHE A 67 17.66 10.27 18.00
CA PHE A 67 16.78 9.39 17.23
C PHE A 67 17.20 9.31 15.75
N THR A 68 17.59 10.44 15.15
CA THR A 68 18.13 10.49 13.80
C THR A 68 19.38 9.63 13.66
N GLU A 69 20.33 9.69 14.61
CA GLU A 69 21.54 8.87 14.59
C GLU A 69 21.23 7.37 14.78
N ILE A 70 20.26 7.04 15.63
CA ILE A 70 19.77 5.65 15.78
C ILE A 70 19.24 5.11 14.45
N LEU A 71 18.43 5.89 13.74
CA LEU A 71 17.88 5.49 12.45
C LEU A 71 18.96 5.34 11.37
N LYS A 72 19.95 6.25 11.31
CA LYS A 72 21.12 6.12 10.42
C LYS A 72 21.92 4.84 10.69
N ASN A 73 21.95 4.37 11.94
CA ASN A 73 22.59 3.14 12.36
C ASN A 73 21.67 1.91 12.29
N ASP A 74 20.52 2.01 11.61
CA ASP A 74 19.58 0.90 11.42
C ASP A 74 19.17 0.23 12.75
N TRP A 75 18.83 1.04 13.76
CA TRP A 75 18.40 0.60 15.09
C TRP A 75 19.44 -0.23 15.87
N ARG A 76 20.70 -0.31 15.42
CA ARG A 76 21.75 -1.09 16.11
C ARG A 76 21.98 -0.52 17.49
N GLY A 77 21.91 -1.40 18.50
CA GLY A 77 22.08 -1.02 19.90
C GLY A 77 20.90 -0.28 20.52
N ALA A 78 19.76 -0.15 19.83
CA ALA A 78 18.55 0.51 20.30
C ALA A 78 17.29 -0.38 20.21
N ASP A 79 17.45 -1.68 20.49
CA ASP A 79 16.39 -2.67 20.32
C ASP A 79 15.15 -2.40 21.20
N GLU A 80 15.33 -1.90 22.43
CA GLU A 80 14.22 -1.52 23.31
C GLU A 80 13.44 -0.33 22.73
N LEU A 81 14.14 0.72 22.30
CA LEU A 81 13.50 1.89 21.69
C LEU A 81 12.79 1.51 20.38
N ARG A 82 13.40 0.62 19.59
CA ARG A 82 12.77 0.07 18.38
C ARG A 82 11.49 -0.69 18.71
N LEU A 83 11.51 -1.54 19.74
CA LEU A 83 10.31 -2.26 20.18
C LEU A 83 9.21 -1.28 20.58
N ASN A 84 9.54 -0.24 21.34
CA ASN A 84 8.60 0.82 21.69
C ASN A 84 8.04 1.48 20.41
N ALA A 85 8.88 1.85 19.46
CA ALA A 85 8.44 2.44 18.19
C ALA A 85 7.41 1.56 17.45
N THR A 86 7.56 0.22 17.50
CA THR A 86 6.58 -0.72 16.89
C THR A 86 5.24 -0.79 17.65
N GLN A 87 5.16 -0.21 18.85
CA GLN A 87 3.96 -0.18 19.69
C GLN A 87 3.21 1.15 19.59
N SER A 88 3.75 2.14 18.87
CA SER A 88 3.03 3.38 18.60
C SER A 88 1.72 3.10 17.86
N ASP A 89 0.76 4.01 18.00
CA ASP A 89 -0.47 3.94 17.21
C ASP A 89 -0.14 3.95 15.73
N CYS A 90 -0.74 3.00 15.00
CA CYS A 90 -0.47 2.77 13.59
C CYS A 90 -1.73 2.88 12.75
N TYR A 91 -1.56 3.28 11.49
CA TYR A 91 -2.64 3.37 10.51
C TYR A 91 -3.31 2.02 10.26
N GLY A 92 -4.63 2.05 10.04
CA GLY A 92 -5.43 0.87 9.77
C GLY A 92 -6.01 0.19 11.01
N ASN A 93 -5.96 0.85 12.17
CA ASN A 93 -6.47 0.31 13.44
C ASN A 93 -7.64 1.12 14.03
N GLY A 94 -8.17 2.11 13.30
CA GLY A 94 -9.29 2.94 13.74
C GLY A 94 -8.90 4.04 14.74
N HIS A 95 -7.61 4.34 14.89
CA HIS A 95 -7.13 5.44 15.73
C HIS A 95 -7.35 6.78 15.02
N GLU A 96 -8.20 7.64 15.59
CA GLU A 96 -8.62 8.89 14.96
C GLU A 96 -7.48 9.81 14.57
N ALA A 97 -6.52 10.02 15.48
CA ALA A 97 -5.37 10.89 15.23
C ALA A 97 -4.46 10.38 14.12
N VAL A 98 -4.29 9.08 14.00
CA VAL A 98 -3.47 8.44 12.96
C VAL A 98 -4.17 8.53 11.61
N ASP A 99 -5.47 8.23 11.59
CA ASP A 99 -6.29 8.29 10.38
C ASP A 99 -6.40 9.72 9.86
N ALA A 100 -6.54 10.72 10.76
CA ALA A 100 -6.52 12.13 10.41
C ALA A 100 -5.18 12.55 9.77
N LEU A 101 -4.05 12.14 10.36
CA LEU A 101 -2.74 12.44 9.79
C LEU A 101 -2.55 11.78 8.40
N TYR A 102 -3.06 10.55 8.23
CA TYR A 102 -3.04 9.89 6.93
C TYR A 102 -3.85 10.68 5.90
N THR A 103 -5.05 11.08 6.26
CA THR A 103 -5.96 11.85 5.40
C THR A 103 -5.36 13.20 5.03
N ASP A 104 -4.80 13.93 6.01
CA ASP A 104 -4.15 15.23 5.78
C ASP A 104 -2.98 15.11 4.78
N LEU A 105 -2.13 14.09 4.93
CA LEU A 105 -1.03 13.85 3.98
C LEU A 105 -1.54 13.41 2.61
N TYR A 106 -2.57 12.59 2.56
CA TYR A 106 -3.19 12.15 1.32
C TYR A 106 -3.77 13.34 0.55
N ASP A 107 -4.51 14.21 1.22
CA ASP A 107 -5.12 15.42 0.66
C ASP A 107 -4.06 16.41 0.19
N TYR A 108 -3.02 16.60 1.00
CA TYR A 108 -1.88 17.45 0.65
C TYR A 108 -1.19 16.99 -0.65
N ILE A 109 -0.88 15.70 -0.75
CA ILE A 109 -0.23 15.13 -1.94
C ILE A 109 -1.17 15.24 -3.16
N GLY A 110 -2.46 14.92 -3.00
CA GLY A 110 -3.46 15.08 -4.04
C GLY A 110 -3.53 16.52 -4.56
N GLY A 111 -3.55 17.49 -3.66
CA GLY A 111 -3.53 18.92 -3.98
C GLY A 111 -2.26 19.40 -4.67
N LEU A 112 -1.10 18.76 -4.38
CA LEU A 112 0.15 19.11 -5.05
C LEU A 112 0.18 18.72 -6.53
N PHE A 113 -0.42 17.61 -6.92
CA PHE A 113 -0.22 17.01 -8.24
C PHE A 113 -1.45 17.02 -9.13
N ASN A 114 -2.65 16.76 -8.57
CA ASN A 114 -3.86 16.62 -9.38
C ASN A 114 -4.17 17.89 -10.17
N GLY A 115 -4.47 17.70 -11.45
CA GLY A 115 -4.88 18.78 -12.34
C GLY A 115 -3.75 19.67 -12.86
N LYS A 116 -2.51 19.47 -12.42
CA LYS A 116 -1.34 20.19 -13.00
C LYS A 116 -1.02 19.62 -14.38
N ARG A 117 -0.63 20.48 -15.31
CA ARG A 117 -0.27 20.07 -16.66
C ARG A 117 1.01 19.25 -16.67
N ASN A 118 0.99 18.16 -17.42
CA ASN A 118 2.20 17.40 -17.75
C ASN A 118 2.81 17.85 -19.11
N GLY A 119 3.96 17.26 -19.48
CA GLY A 119 4.65 17.59 -20.74
C GLY A 119 3.99 17.02 -22.02
N ARG A 120 2.84 16.32 -21.92
CA ARG A 120 2.15 15.66 -23.04
C ARG A 120 0.73 16.18 -23.28
N ASN A 121 0.46 17.43 -22.92
CA ASN A 121 -0.84 18.07 -23.02
C ASN A 121 -1.96 17.41 -22.17
N GLY A 122 -1.58 16.60 -21.19
CA GLY A 122 -2.47 16.00 -20.21
C GLY A 122 -2.27 16.58 -18.82
N LEU A 123 -2.76 15.85 -17.82
CA LEU A 123 -2.71 16.25 -16.41
C LEU A 123 -2.02 15.17 -15.57
N PHE A 124 -1.37 15.61 -14.50
CA PHE A 124 -0.97 14.68 -13.44
C PHE A 124 -2.20 14.20 -12.67
N ARG A 125 -2.15 12.92 -12.28
CA ARG A 125 -3.18 12.22 -11.53
C ARG A 125 -2.53 11.41 -10.41
N MET A 126 -2.88 11.69 -9.17
CA MET A 126 -2.41 10.89 -8.04
C MET A 126 -3.03 9.50 -8.08
N GLY A 127 -2.27 8.50 -7.64
CA GLY A 127 -2.73 7.16 -7.36
C GLY A 127 -2.19 6.67 -6.00
N ALA A 128 -2.94 5.82 -5.34
CA ALA A 128 -2.56 5.17 -4.10
C ALA A 128 -2.46 3.65 -4.31
N PHE A 129 -1.65 3.25 -5.30
CA PHE A 129 -1.32 1.86 -5.54
C PHE A 129 0.14 1.73 -5.98
N SER A 130 0.82 0.71 -5.50
CA SER A 130 2.26 0.54 -5.71
C SER A 130 2.62 -0.78 -6.39
N ILE A 131 1.63 -1.64 -6.59
CA ILE A 131 1.91 -3.04 -6.96
C ILE A 131 2.88 -3.62 -5.92
N ASP A 132 3.97 -4.26 -6.33
CA ASP A 132 5.01 -4.79 -5.46
C ASP A 132 6.24 -3.87 -5.33
N ASN A 133 6.14 -2.64 -5.87
CA ASN A 133 7.22 -1.65 -5.77
C ASN A 133 7.57 -1.30 -4.31
N CYS A 134 6.66 -1.54 -3.36
CA CYS A 134 6.92 -1.38 -1.94
C CYS A 134 8.11 -2.23 -1.44
N PHE A 135 8.34 -3.41 -2.02
CA PHE A 135 9.50 -4.26 -1.72
C PHE A 135 10.76 -3.70 -2.36
N TRP A 136 10.70 -3.32 -3.64
CA TRP A 136 11.84 -2.76 -4.35
C TRP A 136 12.28 -1.41 -3.78
N LEU A 137 11.34 -0.51 -3.54
CA LEU A 137 11.61 0.79 -2.91
C LEU A 137 12.10 0.61 -1.47
N GLY A 138 11.52 -0.34 -0.72
CA GLY A 138 11.96 -0.66 0.63
C GLY A 138 13.42 -1.07 0.71
N LYS A 139 13.92 -1.84 -0.28
CA LYS A 139 15.35 -2.23 -0.35
C LYS A 139 16.28 -1.01 -0.44
N GLY A 140 15.85 0.07 -1.09
CA GLY A 140 16.59 1.32 -1.20
C GLY A 140 16.33 2.33 -0.09
N THR A 141 15.46 2.01 0.86
CA THR A 141 15.03 2.93 1.94
C THR A 141 15.70 2.59 3.25
N ALA A 142 16.33 3.57 3.88
CA ALA A 142 16.93 3.46 5.21
C ALA A 142 15.87 3.08 6.28
N ALA A 143 16.31 2.79 7.51
CA ALA A 143 15.42 2.55 8.63
C ALA A 143 14.45 3.70 8.85
N SER A 144 13.24 3.41 9.30
CA SER A 144 12.21 4.41 9.58
C SER A 144 11.77 4.40 11.05
N ALA A 145 11.25 5.53 11.51
CA ALA A 145 10.96 5.78 12.91
C ALA A 145 9.88 4.86 13.52
N ASP A 146 9.08 4.21 12.67
CA ASP A 146 8.05 3.24 13.06
C ASP A 146 8.59 1.86 13.46
N GLY A 147 9.92 1.71 13.58
CA GLY A 147 10.60 0.47 13.93
C GLY A 147 11.00 -0.42 12.74
N ARG A 148 10.73 0.00 11.48
CA ARG A 148 11.16 -0.68 10.26
C ARG A 148 12.68 -0.57 10.11
N ARG A 149 13.34 -1.67 9.78
CA ARG A 149 14.78 -1.70 9.48
C ARG A 149 15.07 -1.30 8.04
N CYS A 150 16.32 -0.95 7.77
CA CYS A 150 16.82 -0.73 6.42
C CYS A 150 16.55 -1.95 5.54
N GLY A 151 16.06 -1.72 4.33
CA GLY A 151 15.78 -2.76 3.35
C GLY A 151 14.47 -3.53 3.54
N GLU A 152 13.78 -3.40 4.66
CA GLU A 152 12.45 -3.98 4.83
C GLU A 152 11.41 -3.28 3.96
N PRO A 153 10.33 -3.96 3.55
CA PRO A 153 9.27 -3.35 2.74
C PRO A 153 8.64 -2.13 3.42
N ILE A 154 8.31 -1.11 2.65
CA ILE A 154 7.42 -0.01 3.05
C ILE A 154 5.96 -0.41 2.82
N SER A 155 4.99 0.37 3.33
CA SER A 155 3.58 0.09 3.10
C SER A 155 3.22 0.16 1.62
N LYS A 156 2.34 -0.74 1.18
CA LYS A 156 1.88 -0.79 -0.20
C LYS A 156 0.46 -0.25 -0.32
N ASN A 157 0.12 0.29 -1.48
CA ASN A 157 -1.23 0.72 -1.82
C ASN A 157 -1.82 1.63 -0.71
N SER A 158 -3.14 1.53 -0.46
CA SER A 158 -3.80 2.16 0.69
C SER A 158 -3.76 1.30 1.96
N CYS A 159 -2.90 0.25 1.99
CA CYS A 159 -2.83 -0.68 3.11
C CYS A 159 -2.04 -0.11 4.29
N ALA A 160 -2.34 -0.61 5.48
CA ALA A 160 -1.45 -0.47 6.63
C ALA A 160 -0.06 -1.05 6.37
N SER A 161 0.94 -0.62 7.10
CA SER A 161 2.27 -1.23 7.11
C SER A 161 2.17 -2.71 7.48
N VAL A 162 3.06 -3.54 6.90
CA VAL A 162 2.98 -5.00 7.03
C VAL A 162 2.97 -5.42 8.50
N GLY A 163 1.91 -6.10 8.93
CA GLY A 163 1.77 -6.64 10.29
C GLY A 163 1.38 -5.63 11.35
N LYS A 164 1.01 -4.40 10.97
CA LYS A 164 0.57 -3.35 11.90
C LYS A 164 -0.96 -3.19 12.00
N ASP A 165 -1.72 -3.81 11.13
CA ASP A 165 -3.19 -3.91 11.13
C ASP A 165 -3.67 -4.96 12.15
N LYS A 166 -3.69 -4.59 13.42
CA LYS A 166 -3.93 -5.54 14.53
C LYS A 166 -5.36 -5.49 15.08
N SER A 167 -6.13 -4.45 14.76
CA SER A 167 -7.49 -4.23 15.28
C SER A 167 -8.59 -4.88 14.42
N GLY A 168 -8.19 -5.74 13.48
CA GLY A 168 -9.09 -6.50 12.62
C GLY A 168 -9.53 -5.74 11.37
N VAL A 169 -10.16 -6.50 10.45
CA VAL A 169 -10.51 -6.02 9.11
C VAL A 169 -11.46 -4.83 9.11
N THR A 170 -12.41 -4.80 10.03
CA THR A 170 -13.40 -3.70 10.13
C THR A 170 -12.73 -2.38 10.46
N ALA A 171 -11.76 -2.37 11.39
CA ALA A 171 -10.99 -1.18 11.72
C ALA A 171 -10.15 -0.71 10.52
N LEU A 172 -9.50 -1.65 9.83
CA LEU A 172 -8.72 -1.36 8.62
C LEU A 172 -9.57 -0.71 7.53
N LEU A 173 -10.72 -1.30 7.20
CA LEU A 173 -11.64 -0.75 6.18
C LEU A 173 -12.17 0.63 6.58
N SER A 174 -12.49 0.83 7.86
CA SER A 174 -12.95 2.12 8.39
C SER A 174 -11.86 3.20 8.28
N SER A 175 -10.61 2.89 8.61
CA SER A 175 -9.48 3.82 8.45
C SER A 175 -9.26 4.21 6.99
N VAL A 176 -9.25 3.23 6.08
CA VAL A 176 -9.00 3.47 4.65
C VAL A 176 -10.12 4.28 4.00
N ALA A 177 -11.37 4.05 4.39
CA ALA A 177 -12.53 4.74 3.84
C ALA A 177 -12.61 6.24 4.24
N LYS A 178 -11.79 6.72 5.19
CA LYS A 178 -11.71 8.13 5.56
C LYS A 178 -10.99 9.00 4.53
N ALA A 179 -10.08 8.43 3.75
CA ALA A 179 -9.39 9.14 2.69
C ALA A 179 -10.33 9.35 1.49
N ASP A 180 -10.37 10.58 0.96
CA ASP A 180 -11.20 10.89 -0.21
C ASP A 180 -10.67 10.20 -1.46
N ALA A 181 -11.36 9.15 -1.91
CA ALA A 181 -10.99 8.39 -3.10
C ALA A 181 -10.95 9.25 -4.39
N ALA A 182 -11.67 10.37 -4.45
CA ALA A 182 -11.66 11.27 -5.59
C ALA A 182 -10.29 11.96 -5.79
N LEU A 183 -9.49 12.05 -4.74
CA LEU A 183 -8.12 12.60 -4.80
C LEU A 183 -7.10 11.62 -5.40
N ALA A 184 -7.45 10.35 -5.59
CA ALA A 184 -6.62 9.39 -6.32
C ALA A 184 -7.26 8.96 -7.65
N PRO A 185 -7.45 9.87 -8.61
CA PRO A 185 -8.11 9.57 -9.88
C PRO A 185 -7.33 8.60 -10.78
N ASN A 186 -6.07 8.30 -10.44
CA ASN A 186 -5.28 7.24 -11.06
C ASN A 186 -5.51 5.87 -10.41
N GLY A 187 -6.32 5.81 -9.36
CA GLY A 187 -6.71 4.60 -8.64
C GLY A 187 -6.09 4.49 -7.26
N GLY A 188 -6.80 3.80 -6.38
CA GLY A 188 -6.36 3.41 -5.06
C GLY A 188 -6.93 2.03 -4.74
N VAL A 189 -6.17 1.18 -4.10
CA VAL A 189 -6.61 -0.17 -3.79
C VAL A 189 -6.20 -0.58 -2.38
N LEU A 190 -7.08 -1.31 -1.72
CA LEU A 190 -6.82 -1.98 -0.46
C LEU A 190 -6.72 -3.49 -0.69
N ASP A 191 -5.62 -4.09 -0.27
CA ASP A 191 -5.47 -5.55 -0.25
C ASP A 191 -5.75 -6.08 1.17
N VAL A 192 -6.72 -6.97 1.29
CA VAL A 192 -7.15 -7.58 2.54
C VAL A 192 -6.91 -9.08 2.48
N VAL A 193 -6.45 -9.66 3.59
CA VAL A 193 -6.43 -11.11 3.78
C VAL A 193 -7.49 -11.46 4.81
N LEU A 194 -8.35 -12.43 4.47
CA LEU A 194 -9.37 -12.96 5.37
C LEU A 194 -9.05 -14.42 5.71
N HIS A 195 -9.31 -14.81 6.95
CA HIS A 195 -9.25 -16.22 7.31
C HIS A 195 -10.44 -16.97 6.70
N PRO A 196 -10.27 -18.20 6.16
CA PRO A 196 -11.37 -18.96 5.54
C PRO A 196 -12.60 -19.14 6.44
N SER A 197 -12.41 -19.27 7.76
CA SER A 197 -13.54 -19.38 8.69
C SER A 197 -14.40 -18.12 8.81
N ALA A 198 -13.86 -16.96 8.49
CA ALA A 198 -14.61 -15.69 8.55
C ALA A 198 -15.62 -15.52 7.41
N VAL A 199 -15.48 -16.30 6.34
CA VAL A 199 -16.32 -16.22 5.13
C VAL A 199 -17.02 -17.54 4.83
N SER A 200 -17.02 -18.50 5.75
CA SER A 200 -17.61 -19.81 5.55
C SER A 200 -19.08 -19.87 6.00
N GLY A 201 -19.90 -20.63 5.27
CA GLY A 201 -21.33 -20.78 5.54
C GLY A 201 -22.15 -19.51 5.27
N ASP A 202 -23.45 -19.57 5.56
CA ASP A 202 -24.36 -18.45 5.27
C ASP A 202 -24.05 -17.22 6.15
N ASP A 203 -23.69 -17.41 7.40
CA ASP A 203 -23.34 -16.33 8.32
C ASP A 203 -22.05 -15.63 7.87
N GLY A 204 -21.03 -16.38 7.47
CA GLY A 204 -19.78 -15.82 6.94
C GLY A 204 -20.02 -15.08 5.63
N LEU A 205 -20.84 -15.59 4.72
CA LEU A 205 -21.21 -14.92 3.49
C LEU A 205 -21.97 -13.61 3.74
N ASN A 206 -22.93 -13.62 4.69
CA ASN A 206 -23.68 -12.42 5.06
C ASN A 206 -22.78 -11.38 5.72
N ALA A 207 -21.87 -11.78 6.61
CA ALA A 207 -20.88 -10.89 7.23
C ALA A 207 -19.95 -10.27 6.18
N PHE A 208 -19.45 -11.07 5.24
CA PHE A 208 -18.64 -10.57 4.14
C PHE A 208 -19.39 -9.57 3.25
N ALA A 209 -20.63 -9.87 2.88
CA ALA A 209 -21.46 -8.96 2.10
C ALA A 209 -21.72 -7.64 2.83
N ALA A 210 -21.98 -7.70 4.15
CA ALA A 210 -22.14 -6.51 4.99
C ALA A 210 -20.86 -5.69 5.06
N LEU A 211 -19.70 -6.34 5.24
CA LEU A 211 -18.38 -5.71 5.28
C LEU A 211 -18.11 -4.92 4.00
N VAL A 212 -18.30 -5.54 2.83
CA VAL A 212 -18.09 -4.92 1.51
C VAL A 212 -19.04 -3.73 1.30
N ARG A 213 -20.32 -3.90 1.60
CA ARG A 213 -21.33 -2.82 1.47
C ARG A 213 -21.00 -1.65 2.38
N THR A 214 -20.61 -1.91 3.62
CA THR A 214 -20.24 -0.86 4.58
C THR A 214 -19.01 -0.11 4.11
N TYR A 215 -17.98 -0.80 3.63
CA TYR A 215 -16.78 -0.17 3.10
C TYR A 215 -17.09 0.84 1.98
N PHE A 216 -17.89 0.44 1.00
CA PHE A 216 -18.27 1.35 -0.08
C PHE A 216 -19.23 2.46 0.38
N ALA A 217 -20.13 2.19 1.32
CA ALA A 217 -21.01 3.21 1.89
C ALA A 217 -20.23 4.28 2.68
N LEU A 218 -19.07 3.93 3.26
CA LEU A 218 -18.17 4.85 3.95
C LEU A 218 -17.24 5.63 3.01
N GLY A 219 -17.29 5.40 1.69
CA GLY A 219 -16.43 6.08 0.72
C GLY A 219 -15.24 5.27 0.20
N GLY A 220 -15.12 4.00 0.60
CA GLY A 220 -14.09 3.11 0.07
C GLY A 220 -14.18 2.96 -1.44
N PHE A 221 -13.03 2.83 -2.12
CA PHE A 221 -12.95 2.82 -3.59
C PHE A 221 -12.81 1.42 -4.16
N ALA A 222 -11.71 0.73 -3.86
CA ALA A 222 -11.44 -0.61 -4.37
C ALA A 222 -10.82 -1.47 -3.27
N VAL A 223 -11.24 -2.73 -3.21
CA VAL A 223 -10.72 -3.71 -2.26
C VAL A 223 -10.50 -5.05 -2.94
N HIS A 224 -9.36 -5.67 -2.68
CA HIS A 224 -9.03 -7.01 -3.12
C HIS A 224 -8.97 -7.94 -1.90
N PHE A 225 -9.57 -9.11 -2.04
CA PHE A 225 -9.58 -10.11 -0.99
C PHE A 225 -8.73 -11.32 -1.36
N ASN A 226 -7.91 -11.74 -0.42
CA ASN A 226 -7.26 -13.04 -0.38
C ASN A 226 -7.84 -13.82 0.79
N VAL A 227 -8.22 -15.07 0.57
CA VAL A 227 -8.83 -15.92 1.61
C VAL A 227 -7.92 -17.10 1.87
N PHE A 228 -7.04 -16.96 2.86
CA PHE A 228 -6.05 -17.97 3.24
C PHE A 228 -5.84 -18.02 4.75
N SER A 229 -5.50 -19.19 5.27
CA SER A 229 -4.94 -19.31 6.62
C SER A 229 -3.42 -19.15 6.58
N SER A 230 -2.85 -18.60 7.65
CA SER A 230 -1.38 -18.51 7.78
C SER A 230 -0.71 -19.88 7.77
N GLU A 231 -1.40 -20.91 8.28
CA GLU A 231 -0.93 -22.30 8.30
C GLU A 231 -0.84 -22.90 6.90
N GLU A 232 -1.83 -22.63 6.05
CA GLU A 232 -1.82 -23.06 4.64
C GLU A 232 -0.67 -22.42 3.85
N LEU A 233 -0.50 -21.11 3.98
CA LEU A 233 0.59 -20.39 3.32
C LEU A 233 1.97 -20.85 3.79
N LYS A 234 2.15 -21.16 5.07
CA LYS A 234 3.38 -21.74 5.59
C LYS A 234 3.66 -23.12 5.00
N LYS A 235 2.64 -23.98 4.87
CA LYS A 235 2.77 -25.29 4.21
C LYS A 235 3.12 -25.13 2.74
N ALA A 236 2.51 -24.17 2.05
CA ALA A 236 2.81 -23.86 0.65
C ALA A 236 4.25 -23.39 0.46
N LYS A 237 4.79 -22.61 1.42
CA LYS A 237 6.20 -22.21 1.43
C LYS A 237 7.16 -23.37 1.67
N GLN A 238 6.80 -24.33 2.53
CA GLN A 238 7.63 -25.48 2.87
C GLN A 238 7.62 -26.58 1.79
N CYS A 239 6.51 -26.76 1.09
CA CYS A 239 6.29 -27.82 0.11
C CYS A 239 5.74 -27.23 -1.21
N PRO A 240 6.51 -26.38 -1.92
CA PRO A 240 6.02 -25.63 -3.08
C PRO A 240 5.49 -26.52 -4.22
N GLU A 241 6.01 -27.72 -4.36
CA GLU A 241 5.59 -28.70 -5.36
C GLU A 241 4.13 -29.14 -5.20
N LYS A 242 3.61 -29.17 -3.94
CA LYS A 242 2.21 -29.52 -3.65
C LYS A 242 1.24 -28.36 -3.88
N TYR A 243 1.77 -27.16 -4.01
CA TYR A 243 0.99 -25.91 -4.16
C TYR A 243 1.32 -25.18 -5.46
N SER A 244 1.69 -25.94 -6.49
CA SER A 244 2.10 -25.39 -7.81
C SER A 244 1.04 -24.53 -8.49
N THR A 245 -0.24 -24.72 -8.16
CA THR A 245 -1.38 -23.97 -8.72
C THR A 245 -1.94 -22.91 -7.76
N LEU A 246 -1.38 -22.80 -6.54
CA LEU A 246 -1.84 -21.80 -5.57
C LEU A 246 -1.57 -20.40 -6.12
N GLN A 247 -2.62 -19.59 -6.15
CA GLN A 247 -2.55 -18.20 -6.62
C GLN A 247 -2.94 -17.25 -5.50
N VAL A 248 -2.30 -16.09 -5.50
CA VAL A 248 -2.65 -14.97 -4.64
C VAL A 248 -2.98 -13.74 -5.49
N ARG A 249 -3.92 -12.94 -4.99
CA ARG A 249 -4.33 -11.69 -5.63
C ARG A 249 -3.34 -10.59 -5.28
N VAL A 250 -2.74 -9.97 -6.31
CA VAL A 250 -1.80 -8.86 -6.18
C VAL A 250 -2.29 -7.71 -7.05
N CYS A 251 -2.73 -6.62 -6.45
CA CYS A 251 -3.08 -5.37 -7.13
C CYS A 251 -3.89 -5.50 -8.43
N GLY A 252 -4.82 -6.45 -8.51
CA GLY A 252 -5.71 -6.58 -9.66
C GLY A 252 -5.44 -7.77 -10.58
N TRP A 253 -4.40 -8.55 -10.36
CA TRP A 253 -4.15 -9.83 -11.06
C TRP A 253 -3.75 -10.92 -10.08
N ASN A 254 -3.74 -12.15 -10.56
CA ASN A 254 -3.31 -13.29 -9.77
C ASN A 254 -1.88 -13.68 -10.13
N VAL A 255 -1.11 -14.04 -9.12
CA VAL A 255 0.26 -14.52 -9.23
C VAL A 255 0.34 -15.90 -8.60
N LEU A 256 1.07 -16.83 -9.21
CA LEU A 256 1.38 -18.11 -8.58
C LEU A 256 2.22 -17.87 -7.31
N TRP A 257 1.81 -18.50 -6.22
CA TRP A 257 2.51 -18.39 -4.93
C TRP A 257 4.01 -18.66 -5.04
N ASN A 258 4.39 -19.65 -5.83
CA ASN A 258 5.77 -20.06 -6.02
C ASN A 258 6.61 -19.07 -6.84
N ASN A 259 5.98 -18.09 -7.49
CA ASN A 259 6.66 -17.02 -8.22
C ASN A 259 6.93 -15.79 -7.35
N LEU A 260 6.35 -15.75 -6.14
CA LEU A 260 6.60 -14.68 -5.19
C LEU A 260 7.99 -14.81 -4.55
N SER A 261 8.64 -13.70 -4.31
CA SER A 261 9.87 -13.67 -3.50
C SER A 261 9.59 -14.10 -2.05
N GLU A 262 10.63 -14.53 -1.35
CA GLU A 262 10.49 -14.92 0.05
C GLU A 262 9.93 -13.77 0.93
N ALA A 263 10.32 -12.54 0.66
CA ALA A 263 9.83 -11.36 1.38
C ALA A 263 8.32 -11.15 1.18
N GLU A 264 7.83 -11.33 -0.06
CA GLU A 264 6.40 -11.26 -0.38
C GLU A 264 5.62 -12.38 0.31
N GLN A 265 6.10 -13.63 0.21
CA GLN A 265 5.47 -14.77 0.88
C GLN A 265 5.36 -14.55 2.40
N ASN A 266 6.43 -14.04 3.03
CA ASN A 266 6.43 -13.72 4.45
C ASN A 266 5.42 -12.62 4.81
N ALA A 267 5.27 -11.60 3.96
CA ALA A 267 4.29 -10.53 4.15
C ALA A 267 2.84 -11.06 4.09
N TYR A 268 2.53 -11.97 3.15
CA TYR A 268 1.22 -12.63 3.09
C TYR A 268 0.95 -13.51 4.30
N ILE A 269 1.94 -14.30 4.74
CA ILE A 269 1.82 -15.14 5.94
C ILE A 269 1.55 -14.28 7.19
N LEU A 270 2.24 -13.14 7.31
CA LEU A 270 2.07 -12.25 8.46
C LEU A 270 0.68 -11.59 8.46
N ARG A 271 0.20 -11.12 7.32
CA ARG A 271 -1.16 -10.58 7.17
C ARG A 271 -2.23 -11.63 7.50
N ALA A 272 -2.08 -12.85 6.97
CA ALA A 272 -3.00 -13.95 7.26
C ALA A 272 -3.00 -14.36 8.75
N LYS A 273 -1.92 -14.11 9.49
CA LYS A 273 -1.86 -14.32 10.95
C LYS A 273 -2.70 -13.27 11.70
N ASN A 274 -2.73 -12.03 11.23
CA ASN A 274 -3.47 -10.93 11.86
C ASN A 274 -4.96 -10.90 11.48
N SER A 275 -5.39 -11.69 10.50
CA SER A 275 -6.77 -11.73 9.99
C SER A 275 -7.72 -12.66 10.78
N ARG A 276 -7.33 -13.11 11.96
CA ARG A 276 -8.14 -13.96 12.85
C ARG A 276 -9.11 -13.17 13.71
#